data_802acc0e298b7ae7635dab5f0b27494c
#
_entry.id   802acc0e298b7ae7635dab5f0b27494c
#
_cell.length_a   1.000
_cell.length_b   1.000
_cell.length_c   1.000
_cell.angle_alpha   90.00
_cell.angle_beta   90.00
_cell.angle_gamma   90.00
#
_symmetry.space_group_name_H-M   'P 1'
#
loop_
_entity.id
_entity.type
_entity.pdbx_description
1 polymer ?
#
loop_
_entity_poly.entity_id
_entity_poly.type
_entity_poly.pdbx_seq_one_letter_code
_entity_poly.pdbx_strand_id
1 'polypeptide(L)'
;VASNLKTFSSSAFSELVKRNPKTTFIIEHLAGANNFSEDKNSNDYLDEVLKLSQNNNLYIKIPGLGEIYERPKILDLNNPFYDVDLKLIKKVFQSFSSKYLMWGSDFPPVSNREGYRNALIGIYNINFFNEKDKEDIFFNVPEKLFF
;
A
#
# COMPACT_ATOMS: atom_id res chain seq x y z
N VAL A 1 4.83 -2.62 11.06
CA VAL A 1 5.28 -4.03 11.05
C VAL A 1 5.66 -4.39 9.63
N ALA A 2 6.85 -4.93 9.42
CA ALA A 2 7.34 -5.41 8.12
C ALA A 2 7.34 -6.95 8.12
N SER A 3 6.67 -7.54 7.16
CA SER A 3 6.59 -8.99 6.94
C SER A 3 5.99 -9.25 5.55
N ASN A 4 5.45 -10.41 5.29
CA ASN A 4 4.87 -10.81 4.01
C ASN A 4 3.38 -11.13 4.11
N LEU A 5 2.71 -11.27 2.97
CA LEU A 5 1.28 -11.57 2.87
C LEU A 5 0.85 -12.76 3.72
N LYS A 6 1.60 -13.86 3.69
CA LYS A 6 1.29 -15.08 4.45
C LYS A 6 1.26 -14.83 5.96
N THR A 7 2.17 -14.01 6.47
CA THR A 7 2.20 -13.64 7.90
C THR A 7 1.02 -12.75 8.25
N PHE A 8 0.76 -11.71 7.45
CA PHE A 8 -0.32 -10.76 7.71
C PHE A 8 -1.72 -11.35 7.51
N SER A 9 -1.87 -12.37 6.65
CA SER A 9 -3.13 -13.10 6.47
C SER A 9 -3.43 -14.12 7.57
N SER A 10 -2.50 -14.34 8.49
CA SER A 10 -2.67 -15.36 9.54
C SER A 10 -3.70 -14.96 10.59
N SER A 11 -4.40 -15.96 11.13
CA SER A 11 -5.30 -15.76 12.27
C SER A 11 -4.57 -15.18 13.49
N ALA A 12 -3.32 -15.54 13.69
CA ALA A 12 -2.50 -15.02 14.78
C ALA A 12 -2.31 -13.49 14.67
N PHE A 13 -2.05 -12.95 13.47
CA PHE A 13 -1.95 -11.52 13.25
C PHE A 13 -3.29 -10.83 13.44
N SER A 14 -4.39 -11.39 12.92
CA SER A 14 -5.73 -10.86 13.13
C SER A 14 -6.09 -10.77 14.61
N GLU A 15 -5.82 -11.81 15.39
CA GLU A 15 -6.03 -11.83 16.83
C GLU A 15 -5.16 -10.80 17.56
N LEU A 16 -3.90 -10.64 17.14
CA LEU A 16 -2.99 -9.63 17.69
C LEU A 16 -3.57 -8.22 17.55
N VAL A 17 -4.04 -7.85 16.35
CA VAL A 17 -4.64 -6.55 16.07
C VAL A 17 -5.89 -6.33 16.92
N LYS A 18 -6.80 -7.31 16.97
CA LYS A 18 -8.07 -7.24 17.73
C LYS A 18 -7.87 -7.12 19.24
N ARG A 19 -6.90 -7.86 19.79
CA ARG A 19 -6.62 -7.84 21.24
C ARG A 19 -5.90 -6.60 21.72
N ASN A 20 -5.36 -5.80 20.80
CA ASN A 20 -4.61 -4.59 21.14
C ASN A 20 -5.21 -3.33 20.48
N PRO A 21 -6.48 -2.97 20.80
CA PRO A 21 -7.19 -1.88 20.11
C PRO A 21 -6.57 -0.50 20.36
N LYS A 22 -5.74 -0.35 21.40
CA LYS A 22 -5.02 0.89 21.71
C LYS A 22 -3.65 0.99 21.02
N THR A 23 -3.19 -0.08 20.37
CA THR A 23 -1.94 -0.11 19.62
C THR A 23 -2.23 0.17 18.16
N THR A 24 -1.56 1.15 17.59
CA THR A 24 -1.60 1.40 16.15
C THR A 24 -0.69 0.43 15.43
N PHE A 25 -1.24 -0.28 14.47
CA PHE A 25 -0.51 -1.18 13.58
C PHE A 25 -0.39 -0.53 12.19
N ILE A 26 0.80 -0.56 11.62
CA ILE A 26 1.05 -0.10 10.26
C ILE A 26 1.65 -1.28 9.48
N ILE A 27 0.95 -1.73 8.46
CA ILE A 27 1.44 -2.75 7.53
C ILE A 27 2.27 -2.04 6.45
N GLU A 28 3.53 -2.45 6.31
CA GLU A 28 4.42 -1.92 5.29
C GLU A 28 4.12 -2.52 3.91
N HIS A 29 4.36 -1.74 2.86
CA HIS A 29 4.47 -2.19 1.48
C HIS A 29 3.29 -3.05 0.97
N LEU A 30 2.04 -2.63 1.23
CA LEU A 30 0.84 -3.41 0.89
C LEU A 30 0.91 -4.88 1.36
N ALA A 31 1.52 -5.13 2.52
CA ALA A 31 1.78 -6.48 3.05
C ALA A 31 2.74 -7.31 2.18
N GLY A 32 3.48 -6.70 1.26
CA GLY A 32 4.30 -7.38 0.26
C GLY A 32 3.52 -7.92 -0.95
N ALA A 33 2.27 -7.45 -1.14
CA ALA A 33 1.48 -7.81 -2.32
C ALA A 33 2.09 -7.17 -3.59
N ASN A 34 2.21 -7.96 -4.64
CA ASN A 34 2.69 -7.50 -5.95
C ASN A 34 2.11 -8.36 -7.09
N ASN A 35 2.19 -7.86 -8.32
CA ASN A 35 1.63 -8.53 -9.50
C ASN A 35 2.56 -9.59 -10.12
N PHE A 36 3.79 -9.78 -9.61
CA PHE A 36 4.73 -10.77 -10.13
C PHE A 36 4.90 -11.98 -9.20
N SER A 37 4.08 -12.09 -8.17
CA SER A 37 4.14 -13.23 -7.26
C SER A 37 3.79 -14.52 -8.00
N GLU A 38 4.68 -15.50 -7.97
CA GLU A 38 4.44 -16.86 -8.45
C GLU A 38 3.62 -17.69 -7.46
N ASP A 39 3.39 -17.17 -6.25
CA ASP A 39 2.58 -17.87 -5.24
C ASP A 39 1.11 -17.85 -5.64
N LYS A 40 0.57 -19.01 -5.95
CA LYS A 40 -0.83 -19.20 -6.33
C LYS A 40 -1.84 -18.78 -5.27
N ASN A 41 -1.41 -18.72 -4.01
CA ASN A 41 -2.26 -18.31 -2.88
C ASN A 41 -2.17 -16.79 -2.58
N SER A 42 -1.39 -16.04 -3.36
CA SER A 42 -1.19 -14.60 -3.14
C SER A 42 -2.50 -13.82 -3.05
N ASN A 43 -3.47 -14.14 -3.91
CA ASN A 43 -4.77 -13.48 -3.89
C ASN A 43 -5.58 -13.83 -2.63
N ASP A 44 -5.56 -15.09 -2.20
CA ASP A 44 -6.27 -15.53 -0.99
C ASP A 44 -5.65 -14.87 0.26
N TYR A 45 -4.33 -14.78 0.33
CA TYR A 45 -3.64 -14.08 1.42
C TYR A 45 -3.97 -12.59 1.43
N LEU A 46 -4.02 -11.95 0.26
CA LEU A 46 -4.43 -10.55 0.15
C LEU A 46 -5.86 -10.36 0.65
N ASP A 47 -6.78 -11.22 0.25
CA ASP A 47 -8.18 -11.13 0.68
C ASP A 47 -8.33 -11.25 2.21
N GLU A 48 -7.56 -12.11 2.86
CA GLU A 48 -7.52 -12.17 4.33
C GLU A 48 -6.94 -10.88 4.95
N VAL A 49 -5.88 -10.30 4.36
CA VAL A 49 -5.35 -9.01 4.82
C VAL A 49 -6.39 -7.89 4.66
N LEU A 50 -7.14 -7.87 3.57
CA LEU A 50 -8.16 -6.84 3.33
C LEU A 50 -9.32 -6.90 4.34
N LYS A 51 -9.64 -8.08 4.88
CA LYS A 51 -10.64 -8.21 5.97
C LYS A 51 -10.21 -7.50 7.25
N LEU A 52 -8.92 -7.25 7.43
CA LEU A 52 -8.40 -6.52 8.60
C LEU A 52 -8.77 -5.02 8.59
N SER A 53 -9.23 -4.49 7.45
CA SER A 53 -9.72 -3.10 7.33
C SER A 53 -10.87 -2.75 8.27
N GLN A 54 -11.52 -3.76 8.86
CA GLN A 54 -12.55 -3.56 9.88
C GLN A 54 -11.99 -3.06 11.23
N ASN A 55 -10.66 -3.07 11.40
CA ASN A 55 -10.02 -2.65 12.64
C ASN A 55 -9.55 -1.19 12.51
N ASN A 56 -10.07 -0.32 13.37
CA ASN A 56 -9.77 1.12 13.36
C ASN A 56 -8.34 1.49 13.81
N ASN A 57 -7.56 0.51 14.24
CA ASN A 57 -6.18 0.67 14.70
C ASN A 57 -5.15 0.13 13.70
N LEU A 58 -5.57 -0.21 12.48
CA LEU A 58 -4.70 -0.77 11.45
C LEU A 58 -4.64 0.14 10.22
N TYR A 59 -3.44 0.48 9.82
CA TYR A 59 -3.10 1.27 8.64
C TYR A 59 -2.22 0.48 7.69
N ILE A 60 -2.20 0.86 6.41
CA ILE A 60 -1.37 0.20 5.41
C ILE A 60 -0.62 1.23 4.57
N LYS A 61 0.66 1.00 4.32
CA LYS A 61 1.48 1.83 3.45
C LYS A 61 1.41 1.36 2.01
N ILE A 62 1.20 2.32 1.11
CA ILE A 62 1.32 2.13 -0.34
C ILE A 62 2.76 2.51 -0.72
N PRO A 63 3.58 1.60 -1.26
CA PRO A 63 4.91 1.93 -1.74
C PRO A 63 4.85 2.58 -3.13
N GLY A 64 6.01 2.84 -3.74
CA GLY A 64 6.08 3.21 -5.16
C GLY A 64 5.57 2.09 -6.07
N LEU A 65 4.98 2.45 -7.21
CA LEU A 65 4.39 1.49 -8.14
C LEU A 65 5.40 0.46 -8.67
N GLY A 66 6.67 0.81 -8.79
CA GLY A 66 7.73 -0.10 -9.22
C GLY A 66 8.05 -1.23 -8.24
N GLU A 67 7.51 -1.22 -7.03
CA GLU A 67 7.56 -2.35 -6.11
C GLU A 67 6.41 -3.34 -6.35
N ILE A 68 5.29 -2.84 -6.86
CA ILE A 68 4.05 -3.61 -7.00
C ILE A 68 3.91 -4.16 -8.42
N TYR A 69 4.35 -3.39 -9.40
CA TYR A 69 4.15 -3.67 -10.82
C TYR A 69 5.47 -3.72 -11.56
N GLU A 70 5.49 -4.47 -12.66
CA GLU A 70 6.63 -4.48 -13.55
C GLU A 70 6.89 -3.07 -14.10
N ARG A 71 8.17 -2.67 -14.08
CA ARG A 71 8.57 -1.35 -14.52
C ARG A 71 8.35 -1.20 -16.04
N PRO A 72 7.68 -0.13 -16.50
CA PRO A 72 7.59 0.17 -17.91
C PRO A 72 8.97 0.34 -18.55
N LYS A 73 9.14 -0.10 -19.80
CA LYS A 73 10.41 0.05 -20.53
C LYS A 73 10.80 1.52 -20.70
N ILE A 74 9.81 2.38 -20.84
CA ILE A 74 9.98 3.83 -20.95
C ILE A 74 9.12 4.46 -19.85
N LEU A 75 9.77 5.26 -19.00
CA LEU A 75 9.07 6.03 -17.98
C LEU A 75 8.64 7.39 -18.57
N ASP A 76 7.36 7.66 -18.60
CA ASP A 76 6.85 8.99 -18.86
C ASP A 76 7.13 9.90 -17.65
N LEU A 77 7.61 11.13 -17.91
CA LEU A 77 8.01 12.07 -16.84
C LEU A 77 6.82 12.59 -16.02
N ASN A 78 5.63 12.60 -16.61
CA ASN A 78 4.42 13.12 -15.95
C ASN A 78 3.56 12.01 -15.36
N ASN A 79 3.59 10.82 -15.96
CA ASN A 79 2.91 9.63 -15.47
C ASN A 79 3.77 8.39 -15.68
N PRO A 80 4.70 8.12 -14.75
CA PRO A 80 5.70 7.05 -14.93
C PRO A 80 5.13 5.64 -15.13
N PHE A 81 3.87 5.43 -14.73
CA PHE A 81 3.20 4.13 -14.79
C PHE A 81 1.83 4.23 -15.49
N TYR A 82 1.74 5.03 -16.57
CA TYR A 82 0.49 5.32 -17.27
C TYR A 82 -0.24 4.10 -17.85
N ASP A 83 0.49 3.03 -18.11
CA ASP A 83 -0.01 1.81 -18.78
C ASP A 83 -0.18 0.62 -17.79
N VAL A 84 -0.19 0.90 -16.49
CA VAL A 84 -0.27 -0.15 -15.47
C VAL A 84 -1.71 -0.34 -14.99
N ASP A 85 -2.17 -1.60 -14.98
CA ASP A 85 -3.46 -1.96 -14.39
C ASP A 85 -3.41 -1.91 -12.85
N LEU A 86 -3.95 -0.85 -12.30
CA LEU A 86 -3.91 -0.55 -10.86
C LEU A 86 -4.94 -1.34 -10.03
N LYS A 87 -5.40 -2.50 -10.49
CA LYS A 87 -6.41 -3.32 -9.79
C LYS A 87 -6.05 -3.62 -8.35
N LEU A 88 -4.78 -3.92 -8.07
CA LEU A 88 -4.31 -4.22 -6.72
C LEU A 88 -4.51 -3.02 -5.79
N ILE A 89 -4.02 -1.84 -6.18
CA ILE A 89 -4.18 -0.62 -5.38
C ILE A 89 -5.66 -0.25 -5.23
N LYS A 90 -6.44 -0.38 -6.30
CA LYS A 90 -7.88 -0.11 -6.25
C LYS A 90 -8.59 -1.01 -5.25
N LYS A 91 -8.27 -2.30 -5.22
CA LYS A 91 -8.82 -3.28 -4.27
C LYS A 91 -8.48 -2.91 -2.82
N VAL A 92 -7.23 -2.54 -2.57
CA VAL A 92 -6.79 -2.07 -1.23
C VAL A 92 -7.51 -0.77 -0.83
N PHE A 93 -7.59 0.20 -1.73
CA PHE A 93 -8.28 1.47 -1.49
C PHE A 93 -9.77 1.28 -1.18
N GLN A 94 -10.46 0.41 -1.91
CA GLN A 94 -11.88 0.09 -1.66
C GLN A 94 -12.09 -0.57 -0.30
N SER A 95 -11.12 -1.31 0.21
CA SER A 95 -11.23 -1.99 1.50
C SER A 95 -10.86 -1.07 2.67
N PHE A 96 -9.78 -0.31 2.57
CA PHE A 96 -9.24 0.51 3.67
C PHE A 96 -9.70 1.97 3.65
N SER A 97 -10.15 2.50 2.51
CA SER A 97 -10.33 3.93 2.24
C SER A 97 -9.07 4.78 2.48
N SER A 98 -9.07 6.04 1.99
CA SER A 98 -7.94 6.95 2.17
C SER A 98 -7.54 7.19 3.63
N LYS A 99 -8.50 7.11 4.55
CA LYS A 99 -8.31 7.39 6.00
C LYS A 99 -7.40 6.40 6.73
N TYR A 100 -7.13 5.25 6.13
CA TYR A 100 -6.28 4.19 6.69
C TYR A 100 -5.10 3.84 5.77
N LEU A 101 -4.91 4.65 4.72
CA LEU A 101 -3.81 4.51 3.78
C LEU A 101 -2.81 5.64 3.96
N MET A 102 -1.54 5.34 3.78
CA MET A 102 -0.48 6.34 3.66
C MET A 102 0.51 5.95 2.58
N TRP A 103 1.13 6.95 1.96
CA TRP A 103 2.23 6.69 1.05
C TRP A 103 3.56 6.57 1.82
N GLY A 104 4.44 5.67 1.34
CA GLY A 104 5.80 5.54 1.84
C GLY A 104 6.76 5.22 0.70
N SER A 105 7.86 5.98 0.58
CA SER A 105 8.79 5.88 -0.56
C SER A 105 9.57 4.58 -0.63
N ASP A 106 9.76 3.89 0.49
CA ASP A 106 10.72 2.80 0.61
C ASP A 106 12.16 3.25 0.25
N PHE A 107 12.56 4.43 0.75
CA PHE A 107 13.95 4.87 0.62
C PHE A 107 14.86 4.10 1.59
N PRO A 108 16.06 3.65 1.22
CA PRO A 108 16.83 3.87 -0.04
C PRO A 108 16.47 2.96 -1.22
N PRO A 109 15.84 1.77 -1.10
CA PRO A 109 15.60 0.86 -2.24
C PRO A 109 14.94 1.50 -3.44
N VAL A 110 14.02 2.43 -3.25
CA VAL A 110 13.32 3.17 -4.31
C VAL A 110 14.28 3.86 -5.29
N SER A 111 15.46 4.28 -4.82
CA SER A 111 16.45 4.99 -5.65
C SER A 111 17.03 4.11 -6.78
N ASN A 112 17.10 2.80 -6.56
CA ASN A 112 17.58 1.83 -7.52
C ASN A 112 16.46 1.19 -8.36
N ARG A 113 15.22 1.49 -8.04
CA ARG A 113 14.03 0.95 -8.67
C ARG A 113 13.46 1.94 -9.69
N GLU A 114 12.55 2.80 -9.29
CA GLU A 114 11.94 3.83 -10.16
C GLU A 114 12.39 5.26 -9.84
N GLY A 115 13.09 5.43 -8.73
CA GLY A 115 13.48 6.73 -8.18
C GLY A 115 12.37 7.40 -7.37
N TYR A 116 12.76 8.18 -6.37
CA TYR A 116 11.83 8.81 -5.41
C TYR A 116 10.73 9.63 -6.09
N ARG A 117 11.11 10.50 -7.05
CA ARG A 117 10.16 11.35 -7.77
C ARG A 117 9.10 10.53 -8.52
N ASN A 118 9.52 9.48 -9.22
CA ASN A 118 8.60 8.65 -9.99
C ASN A 118 7.68 7.82 -9.09
N ALA A 119 8.19 7.34 -7.94
CA ALA A 119 7.40 6.66 -6.93
C ALA A 119 6.31 7.57 -6.36
N LEU A 120 6.65 8.82 -6.05
CA LEU A 120 5.68 9.82 -5.56
C LEU A 120 4.63 10.14 -6.62
N ILE A 121 5.06 10.53 -7.83
CA ILE A 121 4.16 10.95 -8.91
C ILE A 121 3.26 9.80 -9.36
N GLY A 122 3.78 8.57 -9.43
CA GLY A 122 3.01 7.40 -9.81
C GLY A 122 1.79 7.18 -8.92
N ILE A 123 1.94 7.34 -7.60
CA ILE A 123 0.81 7.22 -6.66
C ILE A 123 -0.05 8.48 -6.66
N TYR A 124 0.55 9.67 -6.68
CA TYR A 124 -0.19 10.94 -6.64
C TYR A 124 -1.12 11.14 -7.85
N ASN A 125 -0.72 10.65 -9.02
CA ASN A 125 -1.48 10.78 -10.27
C ASN A 125 -2.51 9.64 -10.49
N ILE A 126 -2.74 8.79 -9.52
CA ILE A 126 -3.79 7.76 -9.62
C ILE A 126 -5.15 8.44 -9.78
N ASN A 127 -5.83 8.15 -10.88
CA ASN A 127 -7.02 8.86 -11.33
C ASN A 127 -8.29 8.59 -10.51
N PHE A 128 -8.34 7.50 -9.75
CA PHE A 128 -9.46 7.20 -8.87
C PHE A 128 -9.30 7.76 -7.44
N PHE A 129 -8.17 8.38 -7.14
CA PHE A 129 -8.01 9.17 -5.92
C PHE A 129 -8.48 10.60 -6.19
N ASN A 130 -9.52 11.04 -5.49
CA ASN A 130 -9.90 12.44 -5.49
C ASN A 130 -8.94 13.29 -4.64
N GLU A 131 -9.06 14.61 -4.63
CA GLU A 131 -8.15 15.49 -3.90
C GLU A 131 -8.16 15.23 -2.37
N LYS A 132 -9.33 14.87 -1.81
CA LYS A 132 -9.44 14.51 -0.40
C LYS A 132 -8.72 13.20 -0.08
N ASP A 133 -8.78 12.22 -0.97
CA ASP A 133 -8.05 10.96 -0.80
C ASP A 133 -6.54 11.19 -0.84
N LYS A 134 -6.07 12.03 -1.75
CA LYS A 134 -4.66 12.42 -1.82
C LYS A 134 -4.21 13.14 -0.55
N GLU A 135 -5.00 14.11 -0.08
CA GLU A 135 -4.73 14.82 1.18
C GLU A 135 -4.61 13.84 2.35
N ASP A 136 -5.54 12.86 2.46
CA ASP A 136 -5.48 11.85 3.51
C ASP A 136 -4.21 10.99 3.40
N ILE A 137 -3.93 10.43 2.22
CA ILE A 137 -2.83 9.49 1.99
C ILE A 137 -1.44 10.15 2.18
N PHE A 138 -1.27 11.39 1.73
CA PHE A 138 0.03 12.05 1.72
C PHE A 138 0.27 12.98 2.90
N PHE A 139 -0.78 13.41 3.61
CA PHE A 139 -0.66 14.39 4.67
C PHE A 139 -1.41 13.99 5.95
N ASN A 140 -2.76 13.90 5.95
CA ASN A 140 -3.54 13.77 7.19
C ASN A 140 -3.24 12.48 7.96
N VAL A 141 -3.12 11.34 7.26
CA VAL A 141 -2.82 10.06 7.93
C VAL A 141 -1.38 10.02 8.45
N PRO A 142 -0.35 10.39 7.68
CA PRO A 142 1.01 10.52 8.20
C PRO A 142 1.11 11.50 9.38
N GLU A 143 0.50 12.69 9.28
CA GLU A 143 0.50 13.68 10.36
C GLU A 143 -0.08 13.10 11.65
N LYS A 144 -1.27 12.53 11.57
CA LYS A 144 -1.95 11.91 12.71
C LYS A 144 -1.12 10.82 13.40
N LEU A 145 -0.30 10.07 12.65
CA LEU A 145 0.37 8.89 13.18
C LEU A 145 1.79 9.15 13.68
N PHE A 146 2.44 10.20 13.19
CA PHE A 146 3.86 10.45 13.45
C PHE A 146 4.16 11.80 14.11
N PHE A 147 3.19 12.71 14.17
CA PHE A 147 3.33 14.05 14.71
C PHE A 147 2.20 14.39 15.69
#